data_23ac053cb3dbabbab6c3eb939e6227ca
#
_entry.id   23ac053cb3dbabbab6c3eb939e6227ca
#
_cell.length_a   1.000
_cell.length_b   1.000
_cell.length_c   1.000
_cell.angle_alpha   90.00
_cell.angle_beta   90.00
_cell.angle_gamma   90.00
#
_symmetry.space_group_name_H-M   'P 1'
#
loop_
_entity.id
_entity.type
_entity.pdbx_description
1 polymer ?
#
loop_
_entity_poly.entity_id
_entity_poly.type
_entity_poly.pdbx_seq_one_letter_code
_entity_poly.pdbx_strand_id
1 'polypeptide(L)'
;MSFKDLPLEARPREKLIARGPAALGDAELLALLLRTGLAGKNVLQLAQELLDRFGGLSGLLHASLADLARVKGLGGSAKRAELSAVLELARRALAEQLKERPAFDSPDAV
;
A
#
# COMPACT_ATOMS: atom_id res chain seq x y z
N MET A 1 10.78 -12.64 10.64
CA MET A 1 10.60 -11.66 11.72
C MET A 1 9.20 -11.08 11.66
N SER A 2 8.57 -10.94 12.78
CA SER A 2 7.23 -10.38 12.83
C SER A 2 7.26 -9.08 13.60
N PHE A 3 6.14 -8.34 13.58
CA PHE A 3 6.06 -7.10 14.33
C PHE A 3 6.23 -7.30 15.84
N LYS A 4 6.06 -8.53 16.30
CA LYS A 4 6.25 -8.83 17.72
C LYS A 4 7.68 -8.55 18.20
N ASP A 5 8.63 -8.53 17.27
CA ASP A 5 10.02 -8.28 17.63
C ASP A 5 10.33 -6.80 17.78
N LEU A 6 9.37 -5.92 17.48
CA LEU A 6 9.54 -4.49 17.65
C LEU A 6 8.94 -4.02 18.97
N PRO A 7 9.44 -2.91 19.54
CA PRO A 7 8.76 -2.30 20.67
C PRO A 7 7.33 -1.97 20.28
N LEU A 8 6.41 -2.03 21.23
CA LEU A 8 5.00 -1.80 20.94
C LEU A 8 4.75 -0.53 20.16
N GLU A 9 5.33 0.55 20.60
CA GLU A 9 5.10 1.86 19.96
C GLU A 9 5.72 1.97 18.58
N ALA A 10 6.60 1.03 18.20
CA ALA A 10 7.19 1.03 16.87
C ALA A 10 6.48 0.07 15.92
N ARG A 11 5.52 -0.70 16.41
CA ARG A 11 4.76 -1.60 15.56
C ARG A 11 3.76 -0.79 14.75
N PRO A 12 3.69 -1.01 13.43
CA PRO A 12 2.83 -0.18 12.58
C PRO A 12 1.40 -0.06 13.05
N ARG A 13 0.78 -1.15 13.48
CA ARG A 13 -0.62 -1.10 13.91
C ARG A 13 -0.81 -0.24 15.15
N GLU A 14 0.02 -0.43 16.16
CA GLU A 14 -0.05 0.35 17.38
C GLU A 14 0.28 1.80 17.13
N LYS A 15 1.26 2.05 16.28
CA LYS A 15 1.63 3.40 15.90
C LYS A 15 0.50 4.09 15.16
N LEU A 16 -0.16 3.38 14.26
CA LEU A 16 -1.28 3.95 13.52
C LEU A 16 -2.43 4.30 14.45
N ILE A 17 -2.75 3.40 15.38
CA ILE A 17 -3.85 3.63 16.32
C ILE A 17 -3.54 4.80 17.25
N ALA A 18 -2.30 4.90 17.70
CA ALA A 18 -1.90 5.94 18.64
C ALA A 18 -1.71 7.30 18.00
N ARG A 19 -1.19 7.34 16.78
CA ARG A 19 -0.78 8.59 16.15
C ARG A 19 -1.49 8.92 14.84
N GLY A 20 -2.27 7.99 14.34
CA GLY A 20 -2.98 8.17 13.06
C GLY A 20 -2.14 7.73 11.87
N PRO A 21 -2.78 7.52 10.73
CA PRO A 21 -2.09 6.96 9.55
C PRO A 21 -1.02 7.87 8.97
N ALA A 22 -1.15 9.18 9.15
CA ALA A 22 -0.16 10.10 8.61
C ALA A 22 1.22 9.95 9.27
N ALA A 23 1.27 9.30 10.43
CA ALA A 23 2.53 9.08 11.13
C ALA A 23 3.33 7.89 10.57
N LEU A 24 2.73 7.11 9.67
CA LEU A 24 3.39 5.93 9.11
C LEU A 24 3.96 6.23 7.73
N GLY A 25 5.09 5.59 7.45
CA GLY A 25 5.65 5.65 6.11
C GLY A 25 4.91 4.72 5.17
N ASP A 26 5.18 4.84 3.88
CA ASP A 26 4.51 4.03 2.86
C ASP A 26 4.69 2.54 3.09
N ALA A 27 5.90 2.12 3.42
CA ALA A 27 6.17 0.69 3.65
C ALA A 27 5.43 0.18 4.88
N GLU A 28 5.32 1.01 5.91
CA GLU A 28 4.60 0.61 7.12
C GLU A 28 3.11 0.43 6.84
N LEU A 29 2.52 1.35 6.09
CA LEU A 29 1.11 1.23 5.73
C LEU A 29 0.86 -0.01 4.88
N LEU A 30 1.75 -0.24 3.92
CA LEU A 30 1.63 -1.39 3.05
C LEU A 30 1.81 -2.69 3.83
N ALA A 31 2.72 -2.70 4.79
CA ALA A 31 2.96 -3.87 5.63
C ALA A 31 1.72 -4.26 6.43
N LEU A 32 0.93 -3.27 6.84
CA LEU A 32 -0.32 -3.57 7.54
C LEU A 32 -1.29 -4.34 6.65
N LEU A 33 -1.32 -4.02 5.37
CA LEU A 33 -2.17 -4.73 4.42
C LEU A 33 -1.66 -6.13 4.16
N LEU A 34 -0.35 -6.28 4.06
CA LEU A 34 0.26 -7.58 3.78
C LEU A 34 0.22 -8.52 4.97
N ARG A 35 0.25 -7.97 6.19
CA ARG A 35 0.18 -8.68 7.47
C ARG A 35 1.37 -9.55 7.81
N THR A 36 1.79 -10.41 6.91
CA THR A 36 2.91 -11.32 7.16
C THR A 36 3.88 -11.31 6.01
N GLY A 37 5.15 -11.52 6.33
CA GLY A 37 6.18 -11.67 5.31
C GLY A 37 6.28 -13.13 4.88
N LEU A 38 7.48 -13.53 4.50
CA LEU A 38 7.74 -14.92 4.11
C LEU A 38 9.07 -15.33 4.73
N ALA A 39 9.41 -16.59 4.58
CA ALA A 39 10.64 -17.11 5.16
C ALA A 39 11.83 -16.29 4.66
N GLY A 40 12.61 -15.77 5.60
CA GLY A 40 13.78 -15.00 5.27
C GLY A 40 13.53 -13.54 4.94
N LYS A 41 12.27 -13.11 5.00
CA LYS A 41 11.96 -11.71 4.68
C LYS A 41 10.75 -11.28 5.51
N ASN A 42 10.93 -10.29 6.39
CA ASN A 42 9.81 -9.84 7.19
C ASN A 42 8.87 -8.98 6.36
N VAL A 43 7.72 -8.65 6.93
CA VAL A 43 6.68 -7.96 6.17
C VAL A 43 7.07 -6.53 5.78
N LEU A 44 7.88 -5.86 6.59
CA LEU A 44 8.37 -4.52 6.22
C LEU A 44 9.32 -4.59 5.04
N GLN A 45 10.18 -5.62 5.01
CA GLN A 45 11.07 -5.82 3.88
C GLN A 45 10.29 -6.13 2.61
N LEU A 46 9.25 -6.94 2.74
CA LEU A 46 8.39 -7.26 1.60
C LEU A 46 7.68 -6.02 1.08
N ALA A 47 7.17 -5.20 1.99
CA ALA A 47 6.50 -3.96 1.62
C ALA A 47 7.46 -3.01 0.89
N GLN A 48 8.67 -2.86 1.42
CA GLN A 48 9.65 -2.00 0.79
C GLN A 48 10.05 -2.52 -0.59
N GLU A 49 10.17 -3.83 -0.73
CA GLU A 49 10.48 -4.44 -2.01
C GLU A 49 9.39 -4.15 -3.05
N LEU A 50 8.13 -4.20 -2.63
CA LEU A 50 7.04 -3.85 -3.53
C LEU A 50 7.15 -2.41 -4.00
N LEU A 51 7.40 -1.49 -3.08
CA LEU A 51 7.54 -0.10 -3.44
C LEU A 51 8.70 0.13 -4.39
N ASP A 52 9.83 -0.52 -4.11
CA ASP A 52 11.01 -0.37 -4.96
C ASP A 52 10.76 -0.94 -6.35
N ARG A 53 10.09 -2.09 -6.40
CA ARG A 53 9.85 -2.77 -7.66
C ARG A 53 8.92 -1.99 -8.59
N PHE A 54 7.94 -1.32 -8.02
CA PHE A 54 6.97 -0.59 -8.82
C PHE A 54 7.21 0.91 -8.89
N GLY A 55 8.28 1.37 -8.27
CA GLY A 55 8.63 2.78 -8.35
C GLY A 55 7.82 3.67 -7.43
N GLY A 56 7.42 3.17 -6.27
CA GLY A 56 6.68 3.94 -5.30
C GLY A 56 5.19 3.67 -5.36
N LEU A 57 4.42 4.43 -4.59
CA LEU A 57 2.97 4.23 -4.52
C LEU A 57 2.28 4.45 -5.86
N SER A 58 2.72 5.44 -6.62
CA SER A 58 2.11 5.70 -7.92
C SER A 58 2.24 4.52 -8.86
N GLY A 59 3.42 3.93 -8.91
CA GLY A 59 3.63 2.75 -9.75
C GLY A 59 2.85 1.55 -9.25
N LEU A 60 2.82 1.37 -7.93
CA LEU A 60 2.08 0.26 -7.34
C LEU A 60 0.59 0.40 -7.60
N LEU A 61 0.07 1.62 -7.58
CA LEU A 61 -1.34 1.88 -7.81
C LEU A 61 -1.80 1.30 -9.14
N HIS A 62 -0.93 1.28 -10.13
CA HIS A 62 -1.29 0.79 -11.47
C HIS A 62 -0.84 -0.64 -11.75
N ALA A 63 -0.37 -1.35 -10.73
CA ALA A 63 0.06 -2.72 -10.90
C ALA A 63 -1.13 -3.64 -11.18
N SER A 64 -0.95 -4.57 -12.12
CA SER A 64 -1.99 -5.54 -12.45
C SER A 64 -1.86 -6.76 -11.55
N LEU A 65 -2.88 -7.62 -11.58
CA LEU A 65 -2.82 -8.88 -10.86
C LEU A 65 -1.62 -9.71 -11.30
N ALA A 66 -1.34 -9.71 -12.61
CA ALA A 66 -0.20 -10.45 -13.13
C ALA A 66 1.12 -9.89 -12.61
N ASP A 67 1.23 -8.57 -12.54
CA ASP A 67 2.43 -7.94 -11.99
C ASP A 67 2.64 -8.32 -10.54
N LEU A 68 1.56 -8.31 -9.75
CA LEU A 68 1.65 -8.64 -8.34
C LEU A 68 1.99 -10.12 -8.14
N ALA A 69 1.49 -10.98 -9.00
CA ALA A 69 1.76 -12.41 -8.89
C ALA A 69 3.24 -12.75 -9.08
N ARG A 70 3.97 -11.89 -9.75
CA ARG A 70 5.40 -12.12 -9.99
C ARG A 70 6.26 -11.79 -8.78
N VAL A 71 5.70 -11.10 -7.80
CA VAL A 71 6.45 -10.74 -6.61
C VAL A 71 6.46 -11.92 -5.65
N LYS A 72 7.65 -12.35 -5.26
CA LYS A 72 7.77 -13.44 -4.31
C LYS A 72 7.11 -13.02 -3.00
N GLY A 73 6.21 -13.85 -2.51
CA GLY A 73 5.44 -13.54 -1.31
C GLY A 73 4.03 -13.09 -1.60
N LEU A 74 3.73 -12.75 -2.85
CA LEU A 74 2.40 -12.37 -3.28
C LEU A 74 1.80 -13.37 -4.26
N GLY A 75 2.44 -14.52 -4.41
CA GLY A 75 1.91 -15.56 -5.28
C GLY A 75 0.64 -16.20 -4.74
N GLY A 76 0.41 -16.10 -3.43
CA GLY A 76 -0.79 -16.63 -2.82
C GLY A 76 -1.99 -15.77 -3.15
N SER A 77 -3.12 -16.41 -3.43
CA SER A 77 -4.28 -15.69 -3.92
C SER A 77 -4.87 -14.71 -2.91
N ALA A 78 -4.83 -15.02 -1.63
CA ALA A 78 -5.45 -14.16 -0.63
C ALA A 78 -4.79 -12.78 -0.53
N LYS A 79 -3.46 -12.74 -0.40
CA LYS A 79 -2.75 -11.47 -0.30
C LYS A 79 -2.87 -10.66 -1.58
N ARG A 80 -2.75 -11.35 -2.71
CA ARG A 80 -2.83 -10.70 -4.01
C ARG A 80 -4.21 -10.10 -4.23
N ALA A 81 -5.26 -10.84 -3.90
CA ALA A 81 -6.62 -10.36 -4.06
C ALA A 81 -6.89 -9.15 -3.17
N GLU A 82 -6.45 -9.24 -1.93
CA GLU A 82 -6.67 -8.16 -0.98
C GLU A 82 -5.96 -6.88 -1.42
N LEU A 83 -4.70 -6.99 -1.79
CA LEU A 83 -3.95 -5.83 -2.25
C LEU A 83 -4.55 -5.27 -3.54
N SER A 84 -4.90 -6.14 -4.48
CA SER A 84 -5.49 -5.71 -5.73
C SER A 84 -6.82 -4.97 -5.50
N ALA A 85 -7.62 -5.46 -4.56
CA ALA A 85 -8.89 -4.81 -4.24
C ALA A 85 -8.66 -3.40 -3.67
N VAL A 86 -7.69 -3.26 -2.78
CA VAL A 86 -7.38 -1.95 -2.20
C VAL A 86 -6.90 -0.99 -3.29
N LEU A 87 -6.03 -1.47 -4.18
CA LEU A 87 -5.52 -0.63 -5.27
C LEU A 87 -6.64 -0.19 -6.20
N GLU A 88 -7.57 -1.08 -6.48
CA GLU A 88 -8.70 -0.74 -7.33
C GLU A 88 -9.61 0.30 -6.67
N LEU A 89 -9.85 0.16 -5.37
CA LEU A 89 -10.62 1.14 -4.63
C LEU A 89 -9.96 2.52 -4.69
N ALA A 90 -8.64 2.54 -4.53
CA ALA A 90 -7.90 3.80 -4.61
C ALA A 90 -8.01 4.44 -5.99
N ARG A 91 -7.92 3.63 -7.04
CA ARG A 91 -8.06 4.14 -8.41
C ARG A 91 -9.44 4.73 -8.64
N ARG A 92 -10.47 4.06 -8.14
CA ARG A 92 -11.85 4.55 -8.28
C ARG A 92 -12.08 5.84 -7.51
N ALA A 93 -11.50 5.93 -6.31
CA ALA A 93 -11.59 7.14 -5.52
C ALA A 93 -10.97 8.33 -6.25
N LEU A 94 -9.80 8.12 -6.84
CA LEU A 94 -9.14 9.15 -7.61
C LEU A 94 -9.96 9.56 -8.83
N ALA A 95 -10.56 8.58 -9.50
CA ALA A 95 -11.38 8.86 -10.66
C ALA A 95 -12.61 9.69 -10.29
N GLU A 96 -13.21 9.39 -9.14
CA GLU A 96 -14.34 10.17 -8.66
C GLU A 96 -13.94 11.60 -8.36
N GLN A 97 -12.80 11.79 -7.72
CA GLN A 97 -12.31 13.12 -7.42
C GLN A 97 -12.08 13.93 -8.69
N LEU A 98 -11.52 13.30 -9.69
CA LEU A 98 -11.27 13.98 -10.96
C LEU A 98 -12.55 14.35 -11.67
N LYS A 99 -13.58 13.52 -11.56
CA LYS A 99 -14.88 13.81 -12.15
C LYS A 99 -15.58 14.95 -11.44
N GLU A 100 -15.42 15.04 -10.13
CA GLU A 100 -16.07 16.07 -9.35
C GLU A 100 -15.40 17.42 -9.49
N ARG A 101 -14.18 17.43 -9.98
CA ARG A 101 -13.49 18.69 -10.18
C ARG A 101 -14.11 19.40 -11.37
N PRO A 102 -14.32 20.70 -11.25
CA PRO A 102 -14.84 21.46 -12.40
C PRO A 102 -13.91 21.29 -13.56
N ALA A 103 -14.48 21.19 -14.72
CA ALA A 103 -13.71 21.00 -15.93
C ALA A 103 -12.73 22.13 -16.14
N PHE A 104 -13.01 23.26 -15.54
CA PHE A 104 -12.15 24.35 -15.63
C PHE A 104 -11.46 24.57 -14.39
N ASP A 105 -11.14 23.57 -13.72
CA ASP A 105 -10.26 23.63 -12.66
C ASP A 105 -9.00 24.23 -13.20
N SER A 106 -9.12 24.87 -14.21
CA SER A 106 -8.12 25.65 -14.86
C SER A 106 -8.18 27.06 -14.31
N PRO A 107 -7.21 27.88 -14.56
CA PRO A 107 -7.17 29.24 -14.06
C PRO A 107 -8.38 30.04 -14.44
N ASP A 108 -9.02 29.70 -15.52
CA ASP A 108 -10.15 30.44 -15.92
C ASP A 108 -11.30 30.22 -15.05
N ALA A 109 -11.34 29.15 -14.36
CA ALA A 109 -12.40 28.85 -13.48
C ALA A 109 -12.31 29.67 -12.24
N VAL A 110 -11.29 30.33 -12.11
CA VAL A 110 -11.06 31.15 -10.95
C VAL A 110 -11.80 32.41 -11.07
#